data_f7accdb8c174db9af0e958adb33b274b
#
_entry.id   f7accdb8c174db9af0e958adb33b274b
#
_cell.length_a   1.000
_cell.length_b   1.000
_cell.length_c   1.000
_cell.angle_alpha   90.00
_cell.angle_beta   90.00
_cell.angle_gamma   90.00
#
_symmetry.space_group_name_H-M   'P 1'
#
loop_
_entity.id
_entity.type
_entity.pdbx_description
1 polymer ?
#
loop_
_entity_poly.entity_id
_entity_poly.type
_entity_poly.pdbx_seq_one_letter_code
_entity_poly.pdbx_strand_id
1 'polypeptide(L)'
;TPLPSALELRELLEGLVGRDVNVTVRGRGVDPARGLGATVAEYVDDQMQLVALVVAELELAAAAGSAIGLVPAKEVEASVRYKELSASQIENFGEICNVLASLFNVDDAPHLRFTTMHVPGAALPADVGQWVTAHVA
;
A
#
# COMPACT_ATOMS: atom_id res chain seq x y z
N THR A 1 17.13 4.71 1.60
CA THR A 1 15.99 5.62 1.44
C THR A 1 15.29 5.80 2.78
N PRO A 2 15.12 7.05 3.24
CA PRO A 2 14.41 7.30 4.49
C PRO A 2 12.94 6.87 4.37
N LEU A 3 12.42 6.29 5.43
CA LEU A 3 10.99 5.96 5.51
C LEU A 3 10.20 7.17 5.98
N PRO A 4 8.97 7.36 5.50
CA PRO A 4 8.13 8.43 6.01
C PRO A 4 7.77 8.22 7.47
N SER A 5 7.54 9.32 8.20
CA SER A 5 7.07 9.24 9.56
C SER A 5 5.58 8.89 9.62
N ALA A 6 5.12 8.44 10.80
CA ALA A 6 3.70 8.18 11.02
C ALA A 6 2.84 9.43 10.80
N LEU A 7 3.35 10.60 11.20
CA LEU A 7 2.65 11.88 11.03
C LEU A 7 2.49 12.23 9.52
N GLU A 8 3.56 12.11 8.75
CA GLU A 8 3.53 12.37 7.32
C GLU A 8 2.54 11.46 6.61
N LEU A 9 2.55 10.17 6.95
CA LEU A 9 1.62 9.19 6.39
C LEU A 9 0.17 9.53 6.75
N ARG A 10 -0.07 9.86 8.03
CA ARG A 10 -1.41 10.24 8.50
C ARG A 10 -1.94 11.46 7.75
N GLU A 11 -1.14 12.52 7.66
CA GLU A 11 -1.56 13.75 7.00
C GLU A 11 -1.88 13.54 5.53
N LEU A 12 -1.07 12.74 4.83
CA LEU A 12 -1.32 12.42 3.44
C LEU A 12 -2.60 11.63 3.26
N LEU A 13 -2.81 10.59 4.07
CA LEU A 13 -4.04 9.78 4.00
C LEU A 13 -5.28 10.59 4.35
N GLU A 14 -5.22 11.43 5.38
CA GLU A 14 -6.35 12.30 5.75
C GLU A 14 -6.72 13.24 4.60
N GLY A 15 -5.73 13.79 3.92
CA GLY A 15 -5.96 14.63 2.76
C GLY A 15 -6.62 13.90 1.60
N LEU A 16 -6.27 12.64 1.38
CA LEU A 16 -6.82 11.84 0.29
C LEU A 16 -8.23 11.32 0.59
N VAL A 17 -8.46 10.83 1.80
CA VAL A 17 -9.76 10.21 2.13
C VAL A 17 -10.78 11.20 2.69
N GLY A 18 -10.36 12.41 3.04
CA GLY A 18 -11.25 13.47 3.50
C GLY A 18 -11.85 13.25 4.87
N ARG A 19 -11.21 12.44 5.72
CA ARG A 19 -11.66 12.15 7.08
C ARG A 19 -10.47 11.88 7.99
N ASP A 20 -10.71 11.90 9.30
CA ASP A 20 -9.65 11.62 10.28
C ASP A 20 -9.12 10.19 10.14
N VAL A 21 -7.80 10.06 10.26
CA VAL A 21 -7.10 8.78 10.17
C VAL A 21 -6.23 8.61 11.41
N ASN A 22 -6.34 7.47 12.08
CA ASN A 22 -5.49 7.12 13.21
C ASN A 22 -4.35 6.22 12.71
N VAL A 23 -3.12 6.59 13.02
CA VAL A 23 -1.92 5.81 12.68
C VAL A 23 -1.22 5.40 13.97
N THR A 24 -1.04 4.09 14.14
CA THR A 24 -0.30 3.52 15.27
C THR A 24 0.89 2.76 14.74
N VAL A 25 2.07 3.03 15.28
CA VAL A 25 3.30 2.34 14.89
C VAL A 25 3.38 1.00 15.63
N ARG A 26 3.57 -0.09 14.87
CA ARG A 26 3.76 -1.44 15.41
C ARG A 26 5.10 -1.98 14.96
N GLY A 27 5.67 -2.89 15.76
CA GLY A 27 6.99 -3.44 15.47
C GLY A 27 7.03 -4.53 14.39
N ARG A 28 5.88 -5.04 13.94
CA ARG A 28 5.81 -6.14 12.99
C ARG A 28 5.21 -5.67 11.65
N GLY A 29 5.85 -6.06 10.55
CA GLY A 29 5.35 -5.80 9.21
C GLY A 29 4.20 -6.70 8.81
N VAL A 30 3.56 -6.38 7.69
CA VAL A 30 2.46 -7.15 7.13
C VAL A 30 3.03 -8.30 6.28
N ASP A 31 2.53 -9.53 6.52
CA ASP A 31 2.91 -10.71 5.74
C ASP A 31 1.81 -10.98 4.69
N PRO A 32 2.08 -10.76 3.38
CA PRO A 32 1.07 -10.98 2.34
C PRO A 32 0.66 -12.44 2.16
N ALA A 33 1.40 -13.39 2.73
CA ALA A 33 1.06 -14.81 2.68
C ALA A 33 0.05 -15.23 3.77
N ARG A 34 -0.31 -14.32 4.67
CA ARG A 34 -1.18 -14.64 5.82
C ARG A 34 -2.50 -13.89 5.77
N GLY A 35 -3.48 -14.42 6.51
CA GLY A 35 -4.79 -13.81 6.67
C GLY A 35 -5.52 -13.67 5.32
N LEU A 36 -6.06 -12.48 5.08
CA LEU A 36 -6.79 -12.16 3.86
C LEU A 36 -5.87 -11.83 2.68
N GLY A 37 -4.56 -11.83 2.91
CA GLY A 37 -3.59 -11.39 1.92
C GLY A 37 -3.37 -9.88 1.97
N ALA A 38 -2.51 -9.39 1.10
CA ALA A 38 -2.16 -7.98 1.07
C ALA A 38 -1.83 -7.52 -0.35
N THR A 39 -1.98 -6.21 -0.58
CA THR A 39 -1.42 -5.57 -1.77
C THR A 39 0.05 -5.32 -1.53
N VAL A 40 0.86 -5.42 -2.58
CA VAL A 40 2.28 -5.09 -2.54
C VAL A 40 2.57 -4.10 -3.65
N ALA A 41 2.91 -2.87 -3.28
CA ALA A 41 3.24 -1.81 -4.24
C ALA A 41 4.75 -1.66 -4.34
N GLU A 42 5.25 -1.62 -5.57
CA GLU A 42 6.67 -1.50 -5.86
C GLU A 42 7.04 -0.05 -6.20
N TYR A 43 8.14 0.42 -5.61
CA TYR A 43 8.72 1.73 -5.89
C TYR A 43 10.15 1.54 -6.37
N VAL A 44 10.46 2.13 -7.51
CA VAL A 44 11.76 1.99 -8.16
C VAL A 44 12.44 3.34 -8.32
N ASP A 45 13.77 3.31 -8.44
CA ASP A 45 14.58 4.50 -8.74
C ASP A 45 14.66 4.77 -10.25
N ASP A 46 15.48 5.73 -10.64
CA ASP A 46 15.64 6.11 -12.05
C ASP A 46 16.32 5.03 -12.91
N GLN A 47 16.97 4.06 -12.27
CA GLN A 47 17.57 2.90 -12.95
C GLN A 47 16.64 1.68 -12.93
N MET A 48 15.37 1.86 -12.55
CA MET A 48 14.38 0.79 -12.45
C MET A 48 14.73 -0.29 -11.42
N GLN A 49 15.54 0.07 -10.42
CA GLN A 49 15.86 -0.83 -9.32
C GLN A 49 14.81 -0.73 -8.22
N LEU A 50 14.38 -1.86 -7.69
CA LEU A 50 13.46 -1.88 -6.56
C LEU A 50 14.12 -1.29 -5.32
N VAL A 51 13.53 -0.27 -4.74
CA VAL A 51 14.07 0.45 -3.57
C VAL A 51 13.14 0.39 -2.38
N ALA A 52 11.83 0.39 -2.60
CA ALA A 52 10.86 0.38 -1.51
C ALA A 52 9.61 -0.40 -1.89
N LEU A 53 8.94 -0.94 -0.87
CA LEU A 53 7.65 -1.59 -1.01
C LEU A 53 6.66 -0.96 -0.02
N VAL A 54 5.40 -0.89 -0.41
CA VAL A 54 4.30 -0.61 0.51
C VAL A 54 3.41 -1.85 0.52
N VAL A 55 3.28 -2.47 1.68
CA VAL A 55 2.48 -3.68 1.86
C VAL A 55 1.27 -3.31 2.71
N ALA A 56 0.08 -3.46 2.14
CA ALA A 56 -1.16 -3.11 2.82
C ALA A 56 -2.10 -4.31 2.84
N GLU A 57 -2.60 -4.65 4.02
CA GLU A 57 -3.58 -5.72 4.15
C GLU A 57 -4.81 -5.44 3.29
N LEU A 58 -5.46 -6.51 2.82
CA LEU A 58 -6.64 -6.42 1.94
C LEU A 58 -7.69 -5.47 2.52
N GLU A 59 -7.98 -5.58 3.81
CA GLU A 59 -9.00 -4.75 4.46
C GLU A 59 -8.65 -3.27 4.40
N LEU A 60 -7.40 -2.92 4.64
CA LEU A 60 -6.94 -1.53 4.53
C LEU A 60 -7.05 -1.01 3.11
N ALA A 61 -6.60 -1.80 2.13
CA ALA A 61 -6.67 -1.41 0.71
C ALA A 61 -8.12 -1.23 0.27
N ALA A 62 -9.02 -2.11 0.71
CA ALA A 62 -10.44 -2.02 0.42
C ALA A 62 -11.06 -0.76 1.03
N ALA A 63 -10.78 -0.51 2.32
CA ALA A 63 -11.34 0.64 3.03
C ALA A 63 -10.83 1.96 2.46
N ALA A 64 -9.53 2.08 2.23
CA ALA A 64 -8.93 3.31 1.70
C ALA A 64 -9.34 3.57 0.24
N GLY A 65 -9.31 2.53 -0.59
CA GLY A 65 -9.74 2.65 -1.99
C GLY A 65 -11.23 2.99 -2.11
N SER A 66 -12.06 2.44 -1.23
CA SER A 66 -13.49 2.78 -1.20
C SER A 66 -13.71 4.21 -0.73
N ALA A 67 -12.96 4.68 0.25
CA ALA A 67 -13.11 6.03 0.79
C ALA A 67 -12.82 7.12 -0.24
N ILE A 68 -11.76 6.99 -1.02
CA ILE A 68 -11.44 8.02 -2.03
C ILE A 68 -12.36 7.97 -3.24
N GLY A 69 -12.94 6.81 -3.54
CA GLY A 69 -13.84 6.63 -4.67
C GLY A 69 -15.32 6.75 -4.32
N LEU A 70 -15.64 7.08 -3.07
CA LEU A 70 -17.02 7.14 -2.56
C LEU A 70 -17.78 5.82 -2.78
N VAL A 71 -17.07 4.72 -2.68
CA VAL A 71 -17.64 3.38 -2.82
C VAL A 71 -18.32 2.99 -1.51
N PRO A 72 -19.54 2.38 -1.56
CA PRO A 72 -20.28 2.05 -0.33
C PRO A 72 -19.50 1.08 0.58
N ALA A 73 -19.71 1.23 1.90
CA ALA A 73 -19.04 0.41 2.92
C ALA A 73 -19.33 -1.09 2.75
N LYS A 74 -20.50 -1.45 2.21
CA LYS A 74 -20.87 -2.86 1.96
C LYS A 74 -19.92 -3.55 0.99
N GLU A 75 -19.23 -2.80 0.12
CA GLU A 75 -18.24 -3.36 -0.79
C GLU A 75 -16.96 -3.74 -0.06
N VAL A 76 -16.62 -3.03 1.03
CA VAL A 76 -15.52 -3.43 1.91
C VAL A 76 -15.84 -4.76 2.58
N GLU A 77 -17.06 -4.91 3.08
CA GLU A 77 -17.52 -6.16 3.68
C GLU A 77 -17.46 -7.32 2.69
N ALA A 78 -17.87 -7.09 1.45
CA ALA A 78 -17.80 -8.09 0.38
C ALA A 78 -16.35 -8.48 0.08
N SER A 79 -15.44 -7.50 0.06
CA SER A 79 -14.01 -7.74 -0.17
C SER A 79 -13.41 -8.65 0.90
N VAL A 80 -13.76 -8.41 2.16
CA VAL A 80 -13.31 -9.25 3.29
C VAL A 80 -13.91 -10.64 3.18
N ARG A 81 -15.19 -10.74 2.87
CA ARG A 81 -15.89 -12.03 2.75
C ARG A 81 -15.31 -12.91 1.64
N TYR A 82 -15.04 -12.32 0.47
CA TYR A 82 -14.56 -13.05 -0.69
C TYR A 82 -13.04 -13.01 -0.86
N LYS A 83 -12.33 -12.30 0.02
CA LYS A 83 -10.88 -12.16 -0.01
C LYS A 83 -10.38 -11.59 -1.35
N GLU A 84 -11.12 -10.62 -1.88
CA GLU A 84 -10.86 -10.06 -3.19
C GLU A 84 -11.21 -8.58 -3.23
N LEU A 85 -10.38 -7.77 -3.89
CA LEU A 85 -10.67 -6.36 -4.12
C LEU A 85 -11.46 -6.19 -5.42
N SER A 86 -12.40 -5.24 -5.44
CA SER A 86 -13.10 -4.86 -6.66
C SER A 86 -12.16 -4.07 -7.58
N ALA A 87 -12.51 -3.97 -8.86
CA ALA A 87 -11.75 -3.17 -9.82
C ALA A 87 -11.62 -1.71 -9.37
N SER A 88 -12.69 -1.11 -8.83
CA SER A 88 -12.66 0.26 -8.32
C SER A 88 -11.73 0.42 -7.14
N GLN A 89 -11.73 -0.54 -6.21
CA GLN A 89 -10.84 -0.51 -5.05
C GLN A 89 -9.38 -0.62 -5.48
N ILE A 90 -9.07 -1.49 -6.44
CA ILE A 90 -7.71 -1.67 -6.97
C ILE A 90 -7.24 -0.36 -7.61
N GLU A 91 -8.05 0.23 -8.48
CA GLU A 91 -7.71 1.48 -9.15
C GLU A 91 -7.49 2.61 -8.15
N ASN A 92 -8.41 2.77 -7.21
CA ASN A 92 -8.36 3.86 -6.22
C ASN A 92 -7.20 3.68 -5.26
N PHE A 93 -6.94 2.45 -4.80
CA PHE A 93 -5.80 2.21 -3.92
C PHE A 93 -4.48 2.37 -4.68
N GLY A 94 -4.46 2.04 -5.97
CA GLY A 94 -3.31 2.32 -6.84
C GLY A 94 -2.99 3.82 -6.90
N GLU A 95 -4.01 4.68 -6.95
CA GLU A 95 -3.82 6.12 -6.88
C GLU A 95 -3.22 6.55 -5.54
N ILE A 96 -3.66 5.96 -4.44
CA ILE A 96 -3.05 6.21 -3.13
C ILE A 96 -1.58 5.83 -3.14
N CYS A 97 -1.24 4.65 -3.67
CA CYS A 97 0.14 4.19 -3.76
C CYS A 97 1.00 5.14 -4.62
N ASN A 98 0.43 5.67 -5.69
CA ASN A 98 1.12 6.63 -6.54
C ASN A 98 1.41 7.94 -5.79
N VAL A 99 0.44 8.46 -5.06
CA VAL A 99 0.63 9.68 -4.26
C VAL A 99 1.61 9.45 -3.11
N LEU A 100 1.61 8.25 -2.51
CA LEU A 100 2.56 7.89 -1.45
C LEU A 100 4.01 8.02 -1.89
N ALA A 101 4.31 7.92 -3.19
CA ALA A 101 5.66 8.09 -3.70
C ALA A 101 6.27 9.44 -3.27
N SER A 102 5.43 10.47 -3.11
CA SER A 102 5.90 11.79 -2.68
C SER A 102 6.56 11.78 -1.30
N LEU A 103 6.17 10.85 -0.43
CA LEU A 103 6.75 10.74 0.91
C LEU A 103 8.16 10.15 0.90
N PHE A 104 8.52 9.42 -0.16
CA PHE A 104 9.88 8.92 -0.35
C PHE A 104 10.79 9.94 -1.04
N ASN A 105 10.20 10.94 -1.70
CA ASN A 105 10.93 11.92 -2.50
C ASN A 105 11.32 13.10 -1.64
N VAL A 106 12.35 12.90 -0.82
CA VAL A 106 12.93 13.91 0.05
C VAL A 106 14.32 14.31 -0.47
N ASP A 107 14.82 15.46 -0.03
CA ASP A 107 16.15 15.96 -0.40
C ASP A 107 17.23 14.92 -0.04
N ASP A 108 18.24 14.81 -0.88
CA ASP A 108 19.39 13.90 -0.72
C ASP A 108 19.04 12.40 -0.78
N ALA A 109 17.83 12.06 -1.22
CA ALA A 109 17.44 10.67 -1.45
C ALA A 109 17.17 10.43 -2.93
N PRO A 110 17.34 9.19 -3.44
CA PRO A 110 16.97 8.88 -4.81
C PRO A 110 15.49 9.15 -5.06
N HIS A 111 15.18 9.67 -6.24
CA HIS A 111 13.79 9.85 -6.65
C HIS A 111 13.15 8.48 -6.89
N LEU A 112 12.02 8.23 -6.26
CA LEU A 112 11.27 6.99 -6.41
C LEU A 112 9.94 7.25 -7.09
N ARG A 113 9.49 6.25 -7.85
CA ARG A 113 8.17 6.26 -8.47
C ARG A 113 7.48 4.93 -8.27
N PHE A 114 6.16 4.98 -8.15
CA PHE A 114 5.31 3.80 -8.10
C PHE A 114 5.22 3.18 -9.50
N THR A 115 5.41 1.87 -9.61
CA THR A 115 5.34 1.17 -10.90
C THR A 115 4.26 0.10 -10.97
N THR A 116 4.16 -0.73 -9.94
CA THR A 116 3.32 -1.93 -9.98
C THR A 116 2.69 -2.19 -8.63
N MET A 117 1.43 -2.60 -8.64
CA MET A 117 0.75 -3.07 -7.44
C MET A 117 0.26 -4.50 -7.67
N HIS A 118 0.71 -5.40 -6.80
CA HIS A 118 0.25 -6.79 -6.80
C HIS A 118 -0.98 -6.89 -5.91
N VAL A 119 -2.04 -7.50 -6.42
CA VAL A 119 -3.28 -7.66 -5.66
C VAL A 119 -3.17 -8.81 -4.65
N PRO A 120 -4.01 -8.84 -3.59
CA PRO A 120 -3.97 -9.94 -2.64
C PRO A 120 -4.16 -11.29 -3.33
N GLY A 121 -3.33 -12.26 -2.95
CA GLY A 121 -3.37 -13.62 -3.50
C GLY A 121 -2.59 -13.80 -4.81
N ALA A 122 -2.12 -12.73 -5.45
CA ALA A 122 -1.31 -12.85 -6.65
C ALA A 122 0.10 -13.37 -6.31
N ALA A 123 0.67 -14.15 -7.22
CA ALA A 123 2.06 -14.60 -7.07
C ALA A 123 3.00 -13.40 -7.21
N LEU A 124 3.93 -13.26 -6.27
CA LEU A 124 4.91 -12.18 -6.28
C LEU A 124 6.12 -12.58 -7.12
N PRO A 125 6.73 -11.63 -7.86
CA PRO A 125 8.04 -11.88 -8.49
C PRO A 125 9.07 -12.29 -7.43
N ALA A 126 10.07 -13.08 -7.83
CA ALA A 126 11.06 -13.65 -6.90
C ALA A 126 11.80 -12.59 -6.08
N ASP A 127 12.21 -11.49 -6.70
CA ASP A 127 12.90 -10.39 -6.01
C ASP A 127 12.00 -9.70 -4.99
N VAL A 128 10.73 -9.47 -5.33
CA VAL A 128 9.76 -8.86 -4.43
C VAL A 128 9.46 -9.81 -3.26
N GLY A 129 9.25 -11.08 -3.54
CA GLY A 129 9.00 -12.09 -2.51
C GLY A 129 10.17 -12.21 -1.52
N GLN A 130 11.40 -12.16 -2.01
CA GLN A 130 12.59 -12.18 -1.15
C GLN A 130 12.66 -10.95 -0.26
N TRP A 131 12.35 -9.78 -0.81
CA TRP A 131 12.34 -8.53 -0.05
C TRP A 131 11.33 -8.58 1.08
N VAL A 132 10.10 -9.00 0.78
CA VAL A 132 9.03 -9.13 1.77
C VAL A 132 9.44 -10.10 2.89
N THR A 133 9.95 -11.27 2.53
CA THR A 133 10.37 -12.30 3.49
C THR A 133 11.46 -11.77 4.42
N ALA A 134 12.41 -11.01 3.91
CA ALA A 134 13.51 -10.46 4.70
C ALA A 134 13.05 -9.40 5.71
N HIS A 135 11.93 -8.72 5.44
CA HIS A 135 11.47 -7.57 6.24
C HIS A 135 10.27 -7.87 7.15
N VAL A 136 9.65 -9.05 7.03
CA VAL A 136 8.50 -9.45 7.85
C VAL A 136 8.90 -10.24 9.09
N ALA A 137 10.02 -10.90 9.05
CA ALA A 137 10.49 -11.81 10.11
C ALA A 137 10.63 -11.16 11.50
#